data_6f9924360245cefc6da8a10f8093da00
#
_entry.id   6f9924360245cefc6da8a10f8093da00
#
_cell.length_a   1.000
_cell.length_b   1.000
_cell.length_c   1.000
_cell.angle_alpha   90.00
_cell.angle_beta   90.00
_cell.angle_gamma   90.00
#
_symmetry.space_group_name_H-M   'P 1'
#
loop_
_entity.id
_entity.type
_entity.pdbx_description
1 polymer ?
#
loop_
_entity_poly.entity_id
_entity_poly.type
_entity_poly.pdbx_seq_one_letter_code
_entity_poly.pdbx_strand_id
1 'polypeptide(L)'
;MTNDAAAHLVELDARPSLREHVRHSLRAAIVTGELETGRVYSAPVLAATFGVSATPVREAMLDLIKEGLVERLPNKGYRVVEISEQDLDDITALRRLVEPAGMRDAVPHVPESEFDRLRGLAQLVIEAASQEDLVAYVDHDREFHLAILGYCGNRRLVELVAELRARTRLYGLPVLAAHHDLAATAAEHVQLMDLIELRDAPAVEALMQQHLGHVRGLWARPTS
;
A
#
# COMPACT_ATOMS: atom_id res chain seq x y z
N MET A 1 0.75 -33.61 38.48
CA MET A 1 -0.44 -32.73 38.38
C MET A 1 -0.22 -31.80 37.20
N THR A 2 -0.60 -32.25 36.02
CA THR A 2 -0.50 -31.51 34.77
C THR A 2 -1.63 -30.50 34.73
N ASN A 3 -1.27 -29.22 34.50
CA ASN A 3 -2.17 -28.08 34.47
C ASN A 3 -3.02 -28.12 33.19
N ASP A 4 -4.25 -28.57 33.29
CA ASP A 4 -5.24 -28.68 32.20
C ASP A 4 -6.02 -27.36 32.04
N ALA A 5 -5.29 -26.23 32.00
CA ALA A 5 -5.89 -24.90 31.90
C ALA A 5 -6.07 -24.41 30.45
N ALA A 6 -5.68 -25.20 29.43
CA ALA A 6 -5.75 -24.80 28.03
C ALA A 6 -6.94 -25.37 27.22
N ALA A 7 -7.79 -26.20 27.89
CA ALA A 7 -8.82 -27.00 27.21
C ALA A 7 -10.10 -26.22 26.78
N HIS A 8 -10.16 -24.89 26.96
CA HIS A 8 -11.36 -24.10 26.66
C HIS A 8 -11.09 -22.85 25.82
N LEU A 9 -9.97 -22.80 25.07
CA LEU A 9 -9.78 -21.75 24.10
C LEU A 9 -10.60 -22.10 22.85
N VAL A 10 -11.71 -21.40 22.67
CA VAL A 10 -12.53 -21.47 21.45
C VAL A 10 -11.79 -20.73 20.34
N GLU A 11 -11.66 -21.38 19.18
CA GLU A 11 -11.14 -20.76 17.96
C GLU A 11 -11.98 -19.52 17.62
N LEU A 12 -11.35 -18.34 17.58
CA LEU A 12 -12.05 -17.10 17.26
C LEU A 12 -12.38 -17.10 15.76
N ASP A 13 -13.67 -16.90 15.46
CA ASP A 13 -14.19 -16.82 14.09
C ASP A 13 -13.43 -15.74 13.30
N ALA A 14 -12.98 -16.05 12.09
CA ALA A 14 -12.14 -15.20 11.25
C ALA A 14 -12.90 -14.02 10.59
N ARG A 15 -13.96 -13.52 11.24
CA ARG A 15 -14.63 -12.30 10.77
C ARG A 15 -13.73 -11.09 11.04
N PRO A 16 -13.60 -10.15 10.05
CA PRO A 16 -12.86 -8.93 10.27
C PRO A 16 -13.32 -8.23 11.54
N SER A 17 -12.39 -7.90 12.43
CA SER A 17 -12.72 -7.23 13.69
C SER A 17 -13.30 -5.83 13.41
N LEU A 18 -14.10 -5.30 14.34
CA LEU A 18 -14.62 -3.93 14.23
C LEU A 18 -13.48 -2.91 14.03
N ARG A 19 -12.31 -3.16 14.65
CA ARG A 19 -11.08 -2.39 14.42
C ARG A 19 -10.65 -2.40 12.96
N GLU A 20 -10.66 -3.55 12.30
CA GLU A 20 -10.26 -3.69 10.90
C GLU A 20 -11.24 -2.99 9.97
N HIS A 21 -12.55 -3.10 10.21
CA HIS A 21 -13.55 -2.35 9.45
C HIS A 21 -13.37 -0.84 9.60
N VAL A 22 -13.20 -0.34 10.82
CA VAL A 22 -12.95 1.08 11.09
C VAL A 22 -11.64 1.54 10.44
N ARG A 23 -10.56 0.74 10.53
CA ARG A 23 -9.28 1.04 9.89
C ARG A 23 -9.42 1.13 8.36
N HIS A 24 -10.12 0.18 7.74
CA HIS A 24 -10.38 0.19 6.30
C HIS A 24 -11.18 1.42 5.87
N SER A 25 -12.26 1.74 6.58
CA SER A 25 -13.10 2.92 6.28
C SER A 25 -12.34 4.23 6.47
N LEU A 26 -11.54 4.36 7.54
CA LEU A 26 -10.72 5.55 7.76
C LEU A 26 -9.65 5.71 6.66
N ARG A 27 -9.02 4.61 6.26
CA ARG A 27 -8.07 4.62 5.16
C ARG A 27 -8.74 5.05 3.86
N ALA A 28 -9.91 4.49 3.53
CA ALA A 28 -10.69 4.90 2.36
C ALA A 28 -11.00 6.39 2.40
N ALA A 29 -11.49 6.92 3.53
CA ALA A 29 -11.80 8.33 3.69
C ALA A 29 -10.56 9.26 3.56
N ILE A 30 -9.37 8.81 3.98
CA ILE A 30 -8.12 9.54 3.74
C ILE A 30 -7.76 9.52 2.26
N VAL A 31 -7.86 8.34 1.63
CA VAL A 31 -7.52 8.13 0.21
C VAL A 31 -8.44 8.93 -0.72
N THR A 32 -9.73 8.98 -0.42
CA THR A 32 -10.73 9.74 -1.22
C THR A 32 -10.75 11.23 -0.89
N GLY A 33 -10.02 11.68 0.15
CA GLY A 33 -9.99 13.08 0.57
C GLY A 33 -11.17 13.51 1.44
N GLU A 34 -12.07 12.60 1.83
CA GLU A 34 -13.13 12.88 2.82
C GLU A 34 -12.54 13.30 4.17
N LEU A 35 -11.44 12.66 4.56
CA LEU A 35 -10.57 13.13 5.64
C LEU A 35 -9.45 13.96 5.02
N GLU A 36 -9.59 15.29 5.11
CA GLU A 36 -8.70 16.26 4.52
C GLU A 36 -7.27 16.16 5.11
N THR A 37 -6.25 16.23 4.27
CA THR A 37 -4.84 16.29 4.68
C THR A 37 -4.57 17.54 5.51
N GLY A 38 -3.67 17.44 6.49
CA GLY A 38 -3.35 18.52 7.43
C GLY A 38 -4.40 18.77 8.53
N ARG A 39 -5.62 18.25 8.36
CA ARG A 39 -6.71 18.45 9.33
C ARG A 39 -6.61 17.49 10.52
N VAL A 40 -7.06 17.97 11.68
CA VAL A 40 -7.04 17.22 12.95
C VAL A 40 -8.41 16.66 13.26
N TYR A 41 -8.45 15.35 13.52
CA TYR A 41 -9.66 14.61 13.87
C TYR A 41 -9.52 13.99 15.28
N SER A 42 -10.60 14.03 16.06
CA SER A 42 -10.61 13.36 17.35
C SER A 42 -11.29 11.99 17.29
N ALA A 43 -10.79 11.01 18.04
CA ALA A 43 -11.39 9.68 18.07
C ALA A 43 -12.87 9.68 18.51
N PRO A 44 -13.33 10.50 19.48
CA PRO A 44 -14.75 10.57 19.81
C PRO A 44 -15.64 11.07 18.66
N VAL A 45 -15.19 12.06 17.87
CA VAL A 45 -15.95 12.57 16.72
C VAL A 45 -16.07 11.50 15.64
N LEU A 46 -14.95 10.84 15.28
CA LEU A 46 -14.97 9.75 14.31
C LEU A 46 -15.80 8.55 14.79
N ALA A 47 -15.74 8.25 16.08
CA ALA A 47 -16.53 7.17 16.68
C ALA A 47 -18.05 7.44 16.55
N ALA A 48 -18.47 8.69 16.75
CA ALA A 48 -19.86 9.09 16.56
C ALA A 48 -20.31 8.93 15.11
N THR A 49 -19.45 9.27 14.14
CA THR A 49 -19.72 9.08 12.71
C THR A 49 -19.90 7.60 12.34
N PHE A 50 -19.06 6.72 12.91
CA PHE A 50 -19.14 5.27 12.66
C PHE A 50 -20.19 4.54 13.52
N GLY A 51 -20.82 5.20 14.48
CA GLY A 51 -21.78 4.57 15.40
C GLY A 51 -21.12 3.55 16.34
N VAL A 52 -19.83 3.73 16.70
CA VAL A 52 -19.04 2.82 17.53
C VAL A 52 -18.49 3.55 18.75
N SER A 53 -17.88 2.78 19.70
CA SER A 53 -17.11 3.37 20.79
C SER A 53 -15.77 3.95 20.30
N ALA A 54 -15.15 4.84 21.09
CA ALA A 54 -13.88 5.45 20.71
C ALA A 54 -12.70 4.47 20.74
N THR A 55 -12.83 3.29 21.35
CA THR A 55 -11.74 2.31 21.49
C THR A 55 -11.31 1.73 20.12
N PRO A 56 -12.18 1.11 19.30
CA PRO A 56 -11.78 0.59 18.00
C PRO A 56 -11.24 1.69 17.06
N VAL A 57 -11.75 2.93 17.19
CA VAL A 57 -11.21 4.08 16.41
C VAL A 57 -9.79 4.42 16.84
N ARG A 58 -9.49 4.46 18.15
CA ARG A 58 -8.12 4.71 18.62
C ARG A 58 -7.15 3.62 18.18
N GLU A 59 -7.58 2.35 18.23
CA GLU A 59 -6.77 1.23 17.78
C GLU A 59 -6.51 1.30 16.27
N ALA A 60 -7.53 1.58 15.47
CA ALA A 60 -7.40 1.80 14.03
C ALA A 60 -6.44 2.97 13.72
N MET A 61 -6.56 4.09 14.45
CA MET A 61 -5.65 5.23 14.31
C MET A 61 -4.19 4.88 14.65
N LEU A 62 -3.95 3.99 15.65
CA LEU A 62 -2.59 3.52 15.94
C LEU A 62 -2.00 2.71 14.78
N ASP A 63 -2.81 1.95 14.07
CA ASP A 63 -2.36 1.24 12.87
C ASP A 63 -2.07 2.21 11.73
N LEU A 64 -2.94 3.20 11.51
CA LEU A 64 -2.73 4.24 10.51
C LEU A 64 -1.50 5.12 10.81
N ILE A 65 -1.13 5.30 12.09
CA ILE A 65 0.15 5.95 12.47
C ILE A 65 1.34 5.09 12.02
N LYS A 66 1.30 3.77 12.24
CA LYS A 66 2.36 2.86 11.76
C LYS A 66 2.48 2.86 10.23
N GLU A 67 1.36 3.07 9.56
CA GLU A 67 1.28 3.20 8.10
C GLU A 67 1.74 4.59 7.62
N GLY A 68 1.99 5.54 8.52
CA GLY A 68 2.39 6.92 8.17
C GLY A 68 1.27 7.81 7.63
N LEU A 69 0.01 7.37 7.73
CA LEU A 69 -1.17 8.06 7.20
C LEU A 69 -1.67 9.18 8.11
N VAL A 70 -1.48 9.00 9.38
CA VAL A 70 -1.84 9.98 10.40
C VAL A 70 -0.73 10.10 11.43
N GLU A 71 -0.67 11.24 12.11
CA GLU A 71 0.20 11.46 13.24
C GLU A 71 -0.63 11.82 14.48
N ARG A 72 -0.13 11.46 15.65
CA ARG A 72 -0.77 11.79 16.91
C ARG A 72 -0.34 13.18 17.38
N LEU A 73 -1.29 14.06 17.60
CA LEU A 73 -1.07 15.34 18.28
C LEU A 73 -1.50 15.23 19.76
N PRO A 74 -0.58 15.41 20.72
CA PRO A 74 -0.93 15.33 22.14
C PRO A 74 -2.10 16.25 22.49
N ASN A 75 -3.10 15.72 23.18
CA ASN A 75 -4.31 16.42 23.63
C ASN A 75 -5.22 17.01 22.53
N LYS A 76 -4.89 16.83 21.24
CA LYS A 76 -5.65 17.39 20.11
C LYS A 76 -6.32 16.30 19.26
N GLY A 77 -5.70 15.12 19.12
CA GLY A 77 -6.24 14.04 18.29
C GLY A 77 -5.22 13.51 17.29
N TYR A 78 -5.67 13.28 16.07
CA TYR A 78 -4.90 12.71 14.96
C TYR A 78 -4.94 13.65 13.77
N ARG A 79 -3.80 13.98 13.20
CA ARG A 79 -3.69 14.79 12.00
C ARG A 79 -3.43 13.86 10.81
N VAL A 80 -4.19 14.01 9.73
CA VAL A 80 -3.89 13.35 8.46
C VAL A 80 -2.59 13.96 7.93
N VAL A 81 -1.60 13.11 7.66
CA VAL A 81 -0.27 13.55 7.19
C VAL A 81 -0.44 14.23 5.83
N GLU A 82 0.22 15.33 5.63
CA GLU A 82 0.36 16.02 4.36
C GLU A 82 1.77 15.77 3.82
N ILE A 83 1.88 15.39 2.54
CA ILE A 83 3.15 15.27 1.84
C ILE A 83 3.20 16.35 0.78
N SER A 84 4.30 17.05 0.69
CA SER A 84 4.54 18.02 -0.36
C SER A 84 4.90 17.35 -1.68
N GLU A 85 4.74 18.06 -2.80
CA GLU A 85 5.21 17.59 -4.12
C GLU A 85 6.72 17.29 -4.08
N GLN A 86 7.51 18.09 -3.34
CA GLN A 86 8.93 17.85 -3.16
C GLN A 86 9.19 16.52 -2.42
N ASP A 87 8.45 16.21 -1.34
CA ASP A 87 8.60 14.93 -0.63
C ASP A 87 8.25 13.75 -1.55
N LEU A 88 7.23 13.90 -2.41
CA LEU A 88 6.88 12.88 -3.40
C LEU A 88 8.00 12.67 -4.42
N ASP A 89 8.63 13.75 -4.90
CA ASP A 89 9.79 13.69 -5.79
C ASP A 89 10.96 12.99 -5.11
N ASP A 90 11.28 13.37 -3.88
CA ASP A 90 12.38 12.80 -3.10
C ASP A 90 12.16 11.32 -2.82
N ILE A 91 10.93 10.94 -2.39
CA ILE A 91 10.59 9.53 -2.16
C ILE A 91 10.65 8.73 -3.48
N THR A 92 10.12 9.28 -4.58
CA THR A 92 10.18 8.61 -5.88
C THR A 92 11.61 8.43 -6.36
N ALA A 93 12.47 9.44 -6.15
CA ALA A 93 13.90 9.34 -6.47
C ALA A 93 14.58 8.20 -5.68
N LEU A 94 14.30 8.10 -4.36
CA LEU A 94 14.82 7.00 -3.53
C LEU A 94 14.30 5.64 -4.02
N ARG A 95 13.00 5.51 -4.33
CA ARG A 95 12.42 4.28 -4.86
C ARG A 95 13.09 3.86 -6.17
N ARG A 96 13.33 4.80 -7.08
CA ARG A 96 14.01 4.54 -8.36
C ARG A 96 15.46 4.07 -8.19
N LEU A 97 16.13 4.41 -7.10
CA LEU A 97 17.47 3.94 -6.79
C LEU A 97 17.49 2.50 -6.27
N VAL A 98 16.45 2.07 -5.55
CA VAL A 98 16.49 0.80 -4.81
C VAL A 98 15.54 -0.28 -5.35
N GLU A 99 14.33 0.07 -5.81
CA GLU A 99 13.35 -0.93 -6.22
C GLU A 99 13.74 -1.67 -7.50
N PRO A 100 14.18 -1.01 -8.59
CA PRO A 100 14.54 -1.72 -9.83
C PRO A 100 15.69 -2.70 -9.63
N ALA A 101 16.73 -2.30 -8.88
CA ALA A 101 17.85 -3.18 -8.54
C ALA A 101 17.40 -4.37 -7.68
N GLY A 102 16.55 -4.12 -6.66
CA GLY A 102 15.97 -5.18 -5.84
C GLY A 102 15.11 -6.17 -6.64
N MET A 103 14.30 -5.65 -7.57
CA MET A 103 13.49 -6.50 -8.47
C MET A 103 14.37 -7.35 -9.38
N ARG A 104 15.40 -6.75 -10.02
CA ARG A 104 16.40 -7.48 -10.81
C ARG A 104 17.03 -8.61 -10.00
N ASP A 105 17.49 -8.31 -8.78
CA ASP A 105 18.17 -9.27 -7.91
C ASP A 105 17.21 -10.38 -7.43
N ALA A 106 15.91 -10.11 -7.37
CA ALA A 106 14.90 -11.11 -7.01
C ALA A 106 14.64 -12.15 -8.13
N VAL A 107 14.70 -11.75 -9.41
CA VAL A 107 14.31 -12.57 -10.57
C VAL A 107 14.91 -14.00 -10.55
N PRO A 108 16.23 -14.22 -10.33
CA PRO A 108 16.79 -15.57 -10.34
C PRO A 108 16.34 -16.43 -9.14
N HIS A 109 15.76 -15.82 -8.11
CA HIS A 109 15.42 -16.48 -6.85
C HIS A 109 13.92 -16.72 -6.66
N VAL A 110 13.04 -16.19 -7.53
CA VAL A 110 11.60 -16.47 -7.49
C VAL A 110 11.37 -17.94 -7.87
N PRO A 111 10.81 -18.81 -7.01
CA PRO A 111 10.50 -20.19 -7.36
C PRO A 111 9.40 -20.26 -8.43
N GLU A 112 9.47 -21.22 -9.34
CA GLU A 112 8.41 -21.43 -10.35
C GLU A 112 7.05 -21.74 -9.70
N SER A 113 7.05 -22.41 -8.55
CA SER A 113 5.84 -22.69 -7.77
C SER A 113 5.11 -21.44 -7.26
N GLU A 114 5.75 -20.29 -7.30
CA GLU A 114 5.18 -19.00 -6.89
C GLU A 114 4.61 -18.20 -8.07
N PHE A 115 4.86 -18.59 -9.32
CA PHE A 115 4.45 -17.83 -10.49
C PHE A 115 2.94 -17.62 -10.54
N ASP A 116 2.14 -18.68 -10.33
CA ASP A 116 0.68 -18.57 -10.35
C ASP A 116 0.16 -17.61 -9.26
N ARG A 117 0.73 -17.68 -8.05
CA ARG A 117 0.35 -16.77 -6.96
C ARG A 117 0.70 -15.31 -7.26
N LEU A 118 1.91 -15.07 -7.77
CA LEU A 118 2.38 -13.72 -8.09
C LEU A 118 1.59 -13.14 -9.29
N ARG A 119 1.28 -13.98 -10.29
CA ARG A 119 0.42 -13.58 -11.41
C ARG A 119 -0.99 -13.25 -10.94
N GLY A 120 -1.52 -14.00 -9.96
CA GLY A 120 -2.78 -13.68 -9.30
C GLY A 120 -2.76 -12.30 -8.64
N LEU A 121 -1.67 -11.92 -7.97
CA LEU A 121 -1.52 -10.57 -7.40
C LEU A 121 -1.50 -9.48 -8.49
N ALA A 122 -0.79 -9.71 -9.62
CA ALA A 122 -0.81 -8.79 -10.75
C ALA A 122 -2.23 -8.60 -11.32
N GLN A 123 -3.01 -9.68 -11.40
CA GLN A 123 -4.39 -9.64 -11.87
C GLN A 123 -5.30 -8.84 -10.93
N LEU A 124 -5.12 -8.96 -9.61
CA LEU A 124 -5.88 -8.16 -8.63
C LEU A 124 -5.63 -6.66 -8.79
N VAL A 125 -4.41 -6.24 -9.18
CA VAL A 125 -4.12 -4.82 -9.50
C VAL A 125 -4.94 -4.36 -10.71
N ILE A 126 -5.04 -5.18 -11.77
CA ILE A 126 -5.84 -4.87 -12.98
C ILE A 126 -7.33 -4.81 -12.64
N GLU A 127 -7.82 -5.76 -11.85
CA GLU A 127 -9.22 -5.80 -11.43
C GLU A 127 -9.60 -4.55 -10.63
N ALA A 128 -8.77 -4.17 -9.66
CA ALA A 128 -8.98 -2.96 -8.87
C ALA A 128 -8.95 -1.70 -9.75
N ALA A 129 -8.03 -1.61 -10.73
CA ALA A 129 -7.97 -0.51 -11.68
C ALA A 129 -9.26 -0.44 -12.54
N SER A 130 -9.76 -1.59 -13.01
CA SER A 130 -10.98 -1.66 -13.84
C SER A 130 -12.26 -1.28 -13.09
N GLN A 131 -12.27 -1.49 -11.78
CA GLN A 131 -13.38 -1.16 -10.87
C GLN A 131 -13.25 0.26 -10.28
N GLU A 132 -12.19 0.98 -10.62
CA GLU A 132 -11.85 2.28 -10.03
C GLU A 132 -11.72 2.23 -8.49
N ASP A 133 -11.46 1.04 -7.93
CA ASP A 133 -11.20 0.85 -6.51
C ASP A 133 -9.73 1.21 -6.19
N LEU A 134 -9.51 2.50 -5.94
CA LEU A 134 -8.19 3.05 -5.69
C LEU A 134 -7.54 2.49 -4.42
N VAL A 135 -8.34 2.14 -3.40
CA VAL A 135 -7.83 1.56 -2.15
C VAL A 135 -7.29 0.16 -2.41
N ALA A 136 -8.09 -0.69 -3.08
CA ALA A 136 -7.68 -2.03 -3.46
C ALA A 136 -6.49 -1.99 -4.43
N TYR A 137 -6.50 -1.07 -5.41
CA TYR A 137 -5.39 -0.88 -6.34
C TYR A 137 -4.05 -0.68 -5.61
N VAL A 138 -4.00 0.29 -4.69
CA VAL A 138 -2.77 0.60 -3.96
C VAL A 138 -2.34 -0.53 -3.02
N ASP A 139 -3.29 -1.24 -2.42
CA ASP A 139 -2.99 -2.37 -1.55
C ASP A 139 -2.43 -3.55 -2.34
N HIS A 140 -3.03 -3.90 -3.48
CA HIS A 140 -2.56 -4.98 -4.36
C HIS A 140 -1.24 -4.63 -5.05
N ASP A 141 -1.06 -3.38 -5.54
CA ASP A 141 0.21 -2.90 -6.08
C ASP A 141 1.36 -3.09 -5.07
N ARG A 142 1.13 -2.66 -3.83
CA ARG A 142 2.11 -2.84 -2.77
C ARG A 142 2.41 -4.31 -2.49
N GLU A 143 1.37 -5.15 -2.37
CA GLU A 143 1.51 -6.56 -2.09
C GLU A 143 2.30 -7.28 -3.19
N PHE A 144 1.99 -7.03 -4.46
CA PHE A 144 2.69 -7.56 -5.61
C PHE A 144 4.19 -7.27 -5.57
N HIS A 145 4.55 -5.99 -5.46
CA HIS A 145 5.95 -5.59 -5.49
C HIS A 145 6.74 -6.13 -4.28
N LEU A 146 6.17 -6.10 -3.08
CA LEU A 146 6.84 -6.61 -1.89
C LEU A 146 6.96 -8.13 -1.90
N ALA A 147 6.01 -8.85 -2.48
CA ALA A 147 6.07 -10.30 -2.64
C ALA A 147 7.27 -10.71 -3.50
N ILE A 148 7.51 -10.01 -4.62
CA ILE A 148 8.66 -10.27 -5.49
C ILE A 148 9.97 -9.84 -4.82
N LEU A 149 10.02 -8.63 -4.27
CA LEU A 149 11.21 -8.11 -3.56
C LEU A 149 11.64 -9.00 -2.40
N GLY A 150 10.72 -9.76 -1.80
CA GLY A 150 11.04 -10.74 -0.76
C GLY A 150 12.09 -11.78 -1.17
N TYR A 151 12.26 -12.00 -2.48
CA TYR A 151 13.25 -12.93 -3.03
C TYR A 151 14.61 -12.29 -3.34
N CYS A 152 14.80 -10.97 -3.16
CA CYS A 152 16.07 -10.28 -3.48
C CYS A 152 17.21 -10.58 -2.49
N GLY A 153 16.95 -11.31 -1.41
CA GLY A 153 17.94 -11.65 -0.38
C GLY A 153 18.34 -10.50 0.55
N ASN A 154 17.80 -9.31 0.37
CA ASN A 154 18.10 -8.13 1.18
C ASN A 154 16.87 -7.65 1.98
N ARG A 155 16.69 -8.19 3.19
CA ARG A 155 15.57 -7.82 4.07
C ARG A 155 15.49 -6.32 4.36
N ARG A 156 16.63 -5.64 4.48
CA ARG A 156 16.66 -4.20 4.76
C ARG A 156 16.15 -3.37 3.58
N LEU A 157 16.44 -3.80 2.35
CA LEU A 157 15.87 -3.19 1.15
C LEU A 157 14.35 -3.35 1.14
N VAL A 158 13.84 -4.54 1.43
CA VAL A 158 12.38 -4.81 1.47
C VAL A 158 11.69 -3.94 2.52
N GLU A 159 12.26 -3.84 3.73
CA GLU A 159 11.75 -2.98 4.80
C GLU A 159 11.71 -1.49 4.37
N LEU A 160 12.80 -0.99 3.77
CA LEU A 160 12.89 0.37 3.26
C LEU A 160 11.85 0.65 2.17
N VAL A 161 11.73 -0.24 1.18
CA VAL A 161 10.76 -0.10 0.10
C VAL A 161 9.33 -0.12 0.65
N ALA A 162 9.03 -1.00 1.62
CA ALA A 162 7.73 -1.05 2.26
C ALA A 162 7.36 0.27 2.94
N GLU A 163 8.33 0.93 3.60
CA GLU A 163 8.16 2.24 4.23
C GLU A 163 7.95 3.35 3.17
N LEU A 164 8.80 3.40 2.14
CA LEU A 164 8.70 4.41 1.08
C LEU A 164 7.36 4.30 0.32
N ARG A 165 6.93 3.08 -0.01
CA ARG A 165 5.63 2.82 -0.65
C ARG A 165 4.47 3.21 0.27
N ALA A 166 4.55 2.94 1.57
CA ALA A 166 3.51 3.34 2.53
C ALA A 166 3.32 4.85 2.56
N ARG A 167 4.40 5.63 2.45
CA ARG A 167 4.35 7.10 2.44
C ARG A 167 3.71 7.67 1.17
N THR A 168 3.94 7.06 0.00
CA THR A 168 3.40 7.55 -1.28
C THR A 168 1.96 7.12 -1.56
N ARG A 169 1.41 6.15 -0.81
CA ARG A 169 0.08 5.54 -1.03
C ARG A 169 -1.09 6.52 -1.06
N LEU A 170 -0.95 7.69 -0.46
CA LEU A 170 -2.07 8.59 -0.18
C LEU A 170 -2.17 9.76 -1.14
N TYR A 171 -1.14 9.96 -1.94
CA TYR A 171 -1.03 11.14 -2.77
C TYR A 171 -1.34 10.82 -4.21
N GLY A 172 -2.18 11.66 -4.79
CA GLY A 172 -2.54 11.60 -6.19
C GLY A 172 -3.63 10.59 -6.54
N LEU A 173 -4.16 9.80 -5.61
CA LEU A 173 -5.24 8.87 -5.92
C LEU A 173 -6.49 9.55 -6.51
N PRO A 174 -6.95 10.71 -6.03
CA PRO A 174 -8.03 11.45 -6.70
C PRO A 174 -7.63 11.95 -8.09
N VAL A 175 -6.34 12.24 -8.31
CA VAL A 175 -5.80 12.64 -9.62
C VAL A 175 -5.67 11.42 -10.53
N LEU A 176 -5.23 10.27 -9.99
CA LEU A 176 -5.20 8.98 -10.70
C LEU A 176 -6.57 8.56 -11.22
N ALA A 177 -7.64 8.74 -10.42
CA ALA A 177 -9.00 8.44 -10.82
C ALA A 177 -9.49 9.31 -11.98
N ALA A 178 -8.97 10.54 -12.10
CA ALA A 178 -9.33 11.47 -13.17
C ALA A 178 -8.58 11.22 -14.49
N HIS A 179 -7.52 10.40 -14.48
CA HIS A 179 -6.69 10.10 -15.65
C HIS A 179 -6.88 8.64 -16.10
N HIS A 180 -7.18 8.44 -17.38
CA HIS A 180 -7.41 7.13 -18.00
C HIS A 180 -6.17 6.20 -18.04
N ASP A 181 -5.05 6.61 -17.43
CA ASP A 181 -3.76 5.88 -17.49
C ASP A 181 -3.60 4.79 -16.43
N LEU A 182 -4.56 4.67 -15.48
CA LEU A 182 -4.50 3.67 -14.41
C LEU A 182 -4.45 2.24 -14.97
N ALA A 183 -5.26 1.95 -16.01
CA ALA A 183 -5.29 0.65 -16.65
C ALA A 183 -3.97 0.29 -17.33
N ALA A 184 -3.31 1.27 -17.97
CA ALA A 184 -2.01 1.06 -18.62
C ALA A 184 -0.93 0.73 -17.59
N THR A 185 -0.87 1.47 -16.48
CA THR A 185 0.07 1.21 -15.39
C THR A 185 -0.21 -0.12 -14.69
N ALA A 186 -1.49 -0.49 -14.52
CA ALA A 186 -1.87 -1.80 -13.99
C ALA A 186 -1.39 -2.94 -14.89
N ALA A 187 -1.46 -2.80 -16.21
CA ALA A 187 -1.02 -3.81 -17.16
C ALA A 187 0.51 -4.07 -17.11
N GLU A 188 1.30 -3.11 -16.64
CA GLU A 188 2.75 -3.28 -16.47
C GLU A 188 3.09 -4.39 -15.45
N HIS A 189 2.21 -4.68 -14.49
CA HIS A 189 2.42 -5.77 -13.51
C HIS A 189 2.40 -7.16 -14.18
N VAL A 190 1.54 -7.37 -15.18
CA VAL A 190 1.55 -8.61 -15.97
C VAL A 190 2.81 -8.69 -16.82
N GLN A 191 3.24 -7.58 -17.43
CA GLN A 191 4.50 -7.54 -18.20
C GLN A 191 5.72 -7.84 -17.31
N LEU A 192 5.73 -7.34 -16.06
CA LEU A 192 6.77 -7.71 -15.09
C LEU A 192 6.77 -9.21 -14.82
N MET A 193 5.59 -9.83 -14.66
CA MET A 193 5.51 -11.29 -14.47
C MET A 193 6.00 -12.05 -15.69
N ASP A 194 5.64 -11.64 -16.92
CA ASP A 194 6.12 -12.27 -18.15
C ASP A 194 7.67 -12.27 -18.20
N LEU A 195 8.29 -11.15 -17.85
CA LEU A 195 9.76 -11.02 -17.81
C LEU A 195 10.39 -11.84 -16.66
N ILE A 196 9.74 -11.93 -15.49
CA ILE A 196 10.20 -12.75 -14.36
C ILE A 196 10.16 -14.23 -14.72
N GLU A 197 9.10 -14.71 -15.39
CA GLU A 197 8.98 -16.09 -15.86
C GLU A 197 10.05 -16.44 -16.91
N LEU A 198 10.40 -15.48 -17.77
CA LEU A 198 11.51 -15.58 -18.73
C LEU A 198 12.89 -15.44 -18.08
N ARG A 199 12.97 -15.13 -16.77
CA ARG A 199 14.22 -14.86 -16.06
C ARG A 199 15.03 -13.69 -16.65
N ASP A 200 14.37 -12.74 -17.33
CA ASP A 200 15.03 -11.57 -17.91
C ASP A 200 15.18 -10.44 -16.87
N ALA A 201 16.15 -10.61 -15.99
CA ALA A 201 16.42 -9.66 -14.91
C ALA A 201 16.76 -8.23 -15.39
N PRO A 202 17.55 -8.03 -16.48
CA PRO A 202 17.76 -6.69 -17.03
C PRO A 202 16.49 -6.02 -17.54
N ALA A 203 15.60 -6.76 -18.22
CA ALA A 203 14.34 -6.20 -18.70
C ALA A 203 13.38 -5.87 -17.56
N VAL A 204 13.35 -6.69 -16.48
CA VAL A 204 12.59 -6.38 -15.25
C VAL A 204 13.08 -5.07 -14.63
N GLU A 205 14.40 -4.86 -14.51
CA GLU A 205 14.97 -3.61 -13.98
C GLU A 205 14.55 -2.41 -14.84
N ALA A 206 14.65 -2.51 -16.16
CA ALA A 206 14.30 -1.45 -17.09
C ALA A 206 12.79 -1.10 -17.03
N LEU A 207 11.92 -2.13 -17.04
CA LEU A 207 10.47 -1.91 -16.93
C LEU A 207 10.10 -1.29 -15.57
N MET A 208 10.75 -1.71 -14.48
CA MET A 208 10.51 -1.16 -13.16
C MET A 208 10.91 0.32 -13.06
N GLN A 209 12.01 0.74 -13.73
CA GLN A 209 12.41 2.15 -13.84
C GLN A 209 11.34 2.98 -14.55
N GLN A 210 10.78 2.46 -15.65
CA GLN A 210 9.71 3.09 -16.41
C GLN A 210 8.43 3.19 -15.57
N HIS A 211 8.02 2.09 -14.95
CA HIS A 211 6.85 1.98 -14.09
C HIS A 211 6.83 3.06 -13.00
N LEU A 212 7.95 3.22 -12.26
CA LEU A 212 8.06 4.25 -11.22
C LEU A 212 7.98 5.69 -11.80
N GLY A 213 8.40 5.89 -13.04
CA GLY A 213 8.24 7.16 -13.76
C GLY A 213 6.77 7.46 -14.08
N HIS A 214 6.03 6.46 -14.56
CA HIS A 214 4.60 6.58 -14.86
C HIS A 214 3.79 6.86 -13.59
N VAL A 215 4.03 6.11 -12.52
CA VAL A 215 3.37 6.31 -11.23
C VAL A 215 3.56 7.73 -10.71
N ARG A 216 4.79 8.31 -10.82
CA ARG A 216 5.03 9.71 -10.39
C ARG A 216 4.32 10.72 -11.31
N GLY A 217 4.33 10.49 -12.61
CA GLY A 217 3.62 11.34 -13.58
C GLY A 217 2.12 11.39 -13.33
N LEU A 218 1.52 10.25 -12.98
CA LEU A 218 0.11 10.15 -12.61
C LEU A 218 -0.23 10.88 -11.30
N TRP A 219 0.74 11.00 -10.38
CA TRP A 219 0.54 11.67 -9.07
C TRP A 219 0.86 13.17 -9.10
N ALA A 220 1.44 13.68 -10.17
CA ALA A 220 1.68 15.11 -10.31
C ALA A 220 0.35 15.86 -10.40
N ARG A 221 0.14 16.84 -9.53
CA ARG A 221 -0.99 17.78 -9.70
C ARG A 221 -0.79 18.53 -11.03
N PRO A 222 -1.86 18.76 -11.82
CA PRO A 222 -1.77 19.69 -12.93
C PRO A 222 -1.29 21.04 -12.36
N THR A 223 -0.19 21.55 -12.87
CA THR A 223 0.22 22.93 -12.58
C THR A 223 -0.85 23.85 -13.15
N SER A 224 -1.61 24.48 -12.28
CA SER A 224 -2.60 25.53 -12.60
C SER A 224 -1.91 26.76 -13.21
#